data_da2980ee071e0a762d7832af7afe9453
#
_entry.id   da2980ee071e0a762d7832af7afe9453
#
_cell.length_a   1.000
_cell.length_b   1.000
_cell.length_c   1.000
_cell.angle_alpha   90.00
_cell.angle_beta   90.00
_cell.angle_gamma   90.00
#
_symmetry.space_group_name_H-M   'P 1'
#
loop_
_entity.id
_entity.type
_entity.pdbx_description
1 polymer ?
#
loop_
_entity_poly.entity_id
_entity_poly.type
_entity_poly.pdbx_seq_one_letter_code
_entity_poly.pdbx_strand_id
1 'polypeptide(L)'
;MERIDKLLSHALNITRSEARGLLKKGAVRVNGAAVALPAQKADEQMDVIEVNGEKLCFQKFVYIMMNKPQGVISSTDGRKTAEKTVIDILPAEMKRKGLFPAGRLDKNTTGFMLITDDGAFAHDILSPKKHISKTYIAELDKPFPESAVEKFARGIEIGGEICMPAALSAENESRTLARVVIRQGKYHQVKRMFAALGCE
;
A
#
# COMPACT_ATOMS: atom_id res chain seq x y z
N MET A 1 13.89 -4.92 22.97
CA MET A 1 15.13 -4.13 23.11
C MET A 1 15.98 -4.17 21.86
N GLU A 2 16.31 -3.03 21.27
CA GLU A 2 17.10 -2.85 20.06
C GLU A 2 18.22 -1.81 20.32
N ARG A 3 19.23 -1.76 19.44
CA ARG A 3 20.33 -0.77 19.55
C ARG A 3 19.79 0.64 19.33
N ILE A 4 20.25 1.60 20.16
CA ILE A 4 19.74 2.98 20.10
C ILE A 4 20.06 3.66 18.75
N ASP A 5 21.22 3.39 18.12
CA ASP A 5 21.55 3.93 16.80
C ASP A 5 20.60 3.44 15.70
N LYS A 6 20.05 2.23 15.84
CA LYS A 6 19.06 1.67 14.91
C LYS A 6 17.67 2.25 15.18
N LEU A 7 17.26 2.35 16.43
CA LEU A 7 15.98 2.97 16.82
C LEU A 7 15.89 4.42 16.33
N LEU A 8 16.93 5.22 16.58
CA LEU A 8 17.01 6.62 16.12
C LEU A 8 16.96 6.73 14.58
N SER A 9 17.73 5.87 13.90
CA SER A 9 17.74 5.85 12.43
C SER A 9 16.36 5.58 11.86
N HIS A 10 15.62 4.68 12.47
CA HIS A 10 14.26 4.32 12.04
C HIS A 10 13.26 5.42 12.39
N ALA A 11 13.24 5.90 13.63
CA ALA A 11 12.26 6.87 14.11
C ALA A 11 12.39 8.24 13.43
N LEU A 12 13.63 8.68 13.14
CA LEU A 12 13.91 9.98 12.53
C LEU A 12 14.07 9.90 10.99
N ASN A 13 13.96 8.72 10.40
CA ASN A 13 14.20 8.50 8.96
C ASN A 13 15.57 9.00 8.47
N ILE A 14 16.61 8.82 9.29
CA ILE A 14 18.00 9.21 9.04
C ILE A 14 18.91 7.99 8.89
N THR A 15 20.12 8.20 8.41
CA THR A 15 21.13 7.13 8.37
C THR A 15 21.64 6.78 9.78
N ARG A 16 22.17 5.56 9.94
CA ARG A 16 22.81 5.16 11.22
C ARG A 16 24.04 6.02 11.56
N SER A 17 24.72 6.59 10.57
CA SER A 17 25.84 7.51 10.75
C SER A 17 25.36 8.83 11.37
N GLU A 18 24.28 9.39 10.85
CA GLU A 18 23.65 10.60 11.42
C GLU A 18 23.11 10.34 12.84
N ALA A 19 22.47 9.20 13.08
CA ALA A 19 22.04 8.80 14.42
C ALA A 19 23.21 8.74 15.43
N ARG A 20 24.36 8.20 15.03
CA ARG A 20 25.58 8.21 15.85
C ARG A 20 26.11 9.63 16.08
N GLY A 21 25.95 10.52 15.10
CA GLY A 21 26.26 11.94 15.24
C GLY A 21 25.46 12.61 16.35
N LEU A 22 24.15 12.32 16.44
CA LEU A 22 23.27 12.82 17.52
C LEU A 22 23.70 12.32 18.89
N LEU A 23 24.02 11.02 19.01
CA LEU A 23 24.53 10.42 20.23
C LEU A 23 25.84 11.07 20.68
N LYS A 24 26.79 11.27 19.77
CA LYS A 24 28.09 11.90 20.06
C LYS A 24 27.95 13.36 20.49
N LYS A 25 26.94 14.07 20.01
CA LYS A 25 26.63 15.46 20.43
C LYS A 25 25.90 15.55 21.77
N GLY A 26 25.58 14.42 22.41
CA GLY A 26 24.83 14.38 23.68
C GLY A 26 23.35 14.79 23.53
N ALA A 27 22.82 14.75 22.30
CA ALA A 27 21.46 15.14 21.99
C ALA A 27 20.40 14.11 22.42
N VAL A 28 20.80 12.90 22.79
CA VAL A 28 19.92 11.75 23.05
C VAL A 28 19.85 11.43 24.54
N ARG A 29 18.63 11.27 25.05
CA ARG A 29 18.36 10.78 26.39
C ARG A 29 17.47 9.53 26.33
N VAL A 30 17.68 8.61 27.26
CA VAL A 30 16.82 7.46 27.49
C VAL A 30 16.44 7.47 28.97
N ASN A 31 15.14 7.58 29.25
CA ASN A 31 14.61 7.72 30.63
C ASN A 31 15.29 8.87 31.42
N GLY A 32 15.53 9.99 30.74
CA GLY A 32 16.16 11.18 31.29
C GLY A 32 17.70 11.11 31.37
N ALA A 33 18.33 9.94 31.21
CA ALA A 33 19.78 9.78 31.24
C ALA A 33 20.38 10.00 29.82
N ALA A 34 21.49 10.77 29.74
CA ALA A 34 22.19 10.98 28.48
C ALA A 34 22.84 9.67 27.98
N VAL A 35 22.70 9.42 26.66
CA VAL A 35 23.23 8.22 26.02
C VAL A 35 24.20 8.62 24.93
N ALA A 36 25.44 8.12 24.98
CA ALA A 36 26.48 8.37 23.99
C ALA A 36 26.89 7.11 23.19
N LEU A 37 26.63 5.91 23.73
CA LEU A 37 27.07 4.66 23.13
C LEU A 37 26.04 4.16 22.10
N PRO A 38 26.39 4.07 20.79
CA PRO A 38 25.47 3.63 19.74
C PRO A 38 24.94 2.19 19.92
N ALA A 39 25.70 1.35 20.62
CA ALA A 39 25.36 -0.04 20.88
C ALA A 39 24.45 -0.24 22.10
N GLN A 40 24.24 0.81 22.92
CA GLN A 40 23.31 0.72 24.05
C GLN A 40 21.94 0.27 23.55
N LYS A 41 21.32 -0.66 24.29
CA LYS A 41 19.98 -1.16 23.97
C LYS A 41 18.92 -0.32 24.67
N ALA A 42 17.84 -0.08 23.97
CA ALA A 42 16.64 0.54 24.50
C ALA A 42 15.40 -0.20 23.97
N ASP A 43 14.29 -0.04 24.64
CA ASP A 43 13.01 -0.60 24.25
C ASP A 43 12.08 0.50 23.79
N GLU A 44 11.68 0.44 22.51
CA GLU A 44 10.82 1.46 21.90
C GLU A 44 9.42 1.58 22.51
N GLN A 45 8.99 0.56 23.28
CA GLN A 45 7.66 0.54 23.90
C GLN A 45 7.71 0.94 25.38
N MET A 46 8.82 0.64 26.06
CA MET A 46 8.96 0.82 27.52
C MET A 46 9.79 2.03 27.90
N ASP A 47 10.79 2.39 27.06
CA ASP A 47 11.70 3.49 27.36
C ASP A 47 11.24 4.81 26.76
N VAL A 48 11.36 5.89 27.50
CA VAL A 48 11.20 7.26 27.01
C VAL A 48 12.49 7.70 26.36
N ILE A 49 12.50 7.79 25.03
CA ILE A 49 13.66 8.25 24.26
C ILE A 49 13.40 9.69 23.80
N GLU A 50 14.35 10.57 24.07
CA GLU A 50 14.28 11.98 23.71
C GLU A 50 15.48 12.35 22.83
N VAL A 51 15.25 13.25 21.86
CA VAL A 51 16.28 13.85 21.01
C VAL A 51 16.12 15.36 21.04
N ASN A 52 17.16 16.08 21.41
CA ASN A 52 17.15 17.54 21.59
C ASN A 52 16.05 18.02 22.57
N GLY A 53 15.67 17.19 23.54
CA GLY A 53 14.61 17.49 24.54
C GLY A 53 13.19 17.13 24.05
N GLU A 54 13.02 16.68 22.85
CA GLU A 54 11.71 16.24 22.31
C GLU A 54 11.59 14.72 22.38
N LYS A 55 10.45 14.24 22.90
CA LYS A 55 10.14 12.83 23.01
C LYS A 55 9.92 12.22 21.63
N LEU A 56 10.66 11.14 21.31
CA LEU A 56 10.44 10.37 20.11
C LEU A 56 9.20 9.47 20.23
N CYS A 57 8.34 9.57 19.24
CA CYS A 57 7.26 8.61 19.03
C CYS A 57 7.73 7.51 18.09
N PHE A 58 7.81 6.28 18.59
CA PHE A 58 8.17 5.12 17.78
C PHE A 58 6.93 4.56 17.10
N GLN A 59 6.84 4.79 15.79
CA GLN A 59 5.83 4.16 14.98
C GLN A 59 6.46 2.97 14.23
N LYS A 60 6.20 1.76 14.72
CA LYS A 60 6.78 0.53 14.17
C LYS A 60 6.49 0.39 12.68
N PHE A 61 5.24 0.58 12.31
CA PHE A 61 4.77 0.52 10.92
C PHE A 61 3.96 1.76 10.56
N VAL A 62 3.95 2.09 9.27
CA VAL A 62 3.15 3.18 8.72
C VAL A 62 2.10 2.61 7.78
N TYR A 63 0.91 3.18 7.85
CA TYR A 63 -0.22 2.84 6.97
C TYR A 63 -0.75 4.13 6.37
N ILE A 64 -0.51 4.33 5.08
CA ILE A 64 -0.90 5.53 4.34
C ILE A 64 -2.00 5.15 3.38
N MET A 65 -3.15 5.78 3.53
CA MET A 65 -4.25 5.69 2.60
C MET A 65 -4.08 6.73 1.50
N MET A 66 -4.01 6.29 0.25
CA MET A 66 -3.88 7.14 -0.92
C MET A 66 -5.07 6.95 -1.85
N ASN A 67 -5.63 8.03 -2.37
CA ASN A 67 -6.42 7.98 -3.59
C ASN A 67 -5.44 8.03 -4.78
N LYS A 68 -5.10 6.87 -5.35
CA LYS A 68 -4.11 6.79 -6.42
C LYS A 68 -4.62 7.55 -7.66
N PRO A 69 -3.87 8.51 -8.20
CA PRO A 69 -4.25 9.20 -9.44
C PRO A 69 -3.95 8.34 -10.66
N GLN A 70 -4.51 8.74 -11.82
CA GLN A 70 -4.10 8.20 -13.13
C GLN A 70 -2.64 8.54 -13.47
N GLY A 71 -2.04 7.76 -14.35
CA GLY A 71 -0.70 8.01 -14.87
C GLY A 71 0.44 7.56 -13.96
N VAL A 72 0.14 7.05 -12.76
CA VAL A 72 1.10 6.63 -11.74
C VAL A 72 1.07 5.11 -11.59
N ILE A 73 2.22 4.47 -11.52
CA ILE A 73 2.33 3.01 -11.38
C ILE A 73 2.40 2.58 -9.90
N SER A 74 1.81 1.42 -9.60
CA SER A 74 1.85 0.78 -8.27
C SER A 74 3.16 0.01 -8.11
N SER A 75 4.26 0.74 -7.90
CA SER A 75 5.62 0.22 -7.74
C SER A 75 6.38 1.01 -6.68
N THR A 76 7.45 0.43 -6.16
CA THR A 76 8.44 1.11 -5.30
C THR A 76 9.57 1.76 -6.08
N ASP A 77 9.77 1.36 -7.34
CA ASP A 77 10.86 1.82 -8.19
C ASP A 77 10.39 1.99 -9.64
N GLY A 78 10.37 3.22 -10.11
CA GLY A 78 10.04 3.60 -11.48
C GLY A 78 11.25 3.78 -12.41
N ARG A 79 12.47 3.62 -11.91
CA ARG A 79 13.71 3.93 -12.67
C ARG A 79 13.82 3.12 -13.96
N LYS A 80 13.38 1.86 -13.96
CA LYS A 80 13.43 1.00 -15.16
C LYS A 80 12.48 1.42 -16.27
N THR A 81 11.38 2.06 -15.91
CA THR A 81 10.30 2.47 -16.83
C THR A 81 10.26 3.97 -17.05
N ALA A 82 11.07 4.75 -16.31
CA ALA A 82 11.01 6.21 -16.26
C ALA A 82 9.62 6.77 -15.86
N GLU A 83 8.81 5.95 -15.15
CA GLU A 83 7.45 6.30 -14.75
C GLU A 83 7.40 6.70 -13.27
N LYS A 84 6.53 7.66 -12.94
CA LYS A 84 6.26 8.02 -11.55
C LYS A 84 5.54 6.89 -10.84
N THR A 85 6.00 6.57 -9.63
CA THR A 85 5.40 5.56 -8.76
C THR A 85 4.50 6.19 -7.70
N VAL A 86 3.67 5.36 -7.06
CA VAL A 86 2.88 5.77 -5.89
C VAL A 86 3.75 6.23 -4.72
N ILE A 87 5.01 5.80 -4.64
CA ILE A 87 5.95 6.25 -3.61
C ILE A 87 6.54 7.62 -3.97
N ASP A 88 6.81 7.89 -5.26
CA ASP A 88 7.39 9.16 -5.70
C ASP A 88 6.48 10.35 -5.42
N ILE A 89 5.15 10.15 -5.52
CA ILE A 89 4.15 11.20 -5.33
C ILE A 89 3.74 11.45 -3.87
N LEU A 90 4.25 10.65 -2.92
CA LEU A 90 4.02 10.92 -1.50
C LEU A 90 4.66 12.24 -1.09
N PRO A 91 4.02 13.02 -0.20
CA PRO A 91 4.65 14.16 0.49
C PRO A 91 5.97 13.74 1.15
N ALA A 92 6.94 14.65 1.19
CA ALA A 92 8.28 14.34 1.72
C ALA A 92 8.25 13.85 3.17
N GLU A 93 7.38 14.42 3.99
CA GLU A 93 7.18 14.08 5.40
C GLU A 93 6.59 12.68 5.62
N MET A 94 5.91 12.12 4.62
CA MET A 94 5.36 10.76 4.68
C MET A 94 6.35 9.72 4.14
N LYS A 95 7.41 10.15 3.44
CA LYS A 95 8.39 9.23 2.85
C LYS A 95 9.29 8.64 3.92
N ARG A 96 9.36 7.33 3.97
CA ARG A 96 10.36 6.61 4.77
C ARG A 96 10.84 5.36 4.04
N LYS A 97 11.98 4.86 4.49
CA LYS A 97 12.57 3.66 3.90
C LYS A 97 11.67 2.44 4.10
N GLY A 98 11.53 1.65 3.06
CA GLY A 98 10.79 0.38 3.12
C GLY A 98 9.32 0.48 2.79
N LEU A 99 8.77 1.66 2.46
CA LEU A 99 7.41 1.81 1.99
C LEU A 99 7.19 1.08 0.65
N PHE A 100 6.05 0.41 0.54
CA PHE A 100 5.59 -0.23 -0.69
C PHE A 100 4.06 -0.23 -0.76
N PRO A 101 3.46 -0.28 -1.97
CA PRO A 101 2.02 -0.39 -2.12
C PRO A 101 1.55 -1.81 -1.76
N ALA A 102 0.58 -1.92 -0.86
CA ALA A 102 -0.09 -3.17 -0.52
C ALA A 102 -1.15 -3.50 -1.58
N GLY A 103 -0.70 -4.08 -2.66
CA GLY A 103 -1.48 -4.39 -3.85
C GLY A 103 -1.13 -3.50 -5.03
N ARG A 104 -1.80 -3.76 -6.15
CA ARG A 104 -1.55 -3.04 -7.40
C ARG A 104 -2.85 -2.63 -8.06
N LEU A 105 -2.92 -1.37 -8.46
CA LEU A 105 -3.85 -0.84 -9.43
C LEU A 105 -3.09 -0.54 -10.72
N ASP A 106 -3.76 -0.70 -11.85
CA ASP A 106 -3.19 -0.36 -13.15
C ASP A 106 -2.84 1.14 -13.22
N LYS A 107 -1.97 1.53 -14.15
CA LYS A 107 -1.55 2.90 -14.34
C LYS A 107 -2.73 3.88 -14.49
N ASN A 108 -3.76 3.47 -15.25
CA ASN A 108 -4.94 4.27 -15.53
C ASN A 108 -6.12 4.00 -14.58
N THR A 109 -5.95 3.18 -13.57
CA THR A 109 -6.95 2.95 -12.53
C THR A 109 -6.71 3.90 -11.37
N THR A 110 -7.75 4.57 -10.93
CA THR A 110 -7.75 5.46 -9.76
C THR A 110 -8.34 4.76 -8.54
N GLY A 111 -8.16 5.35 -7.36
CA GLY A 111 -8.85 4.91 -6.15
C GLY A 111 -7.94 4.44 -5.03
N PHE A 112 -8.53 3.71 -4.09
CA PHE A 112 -7.89 3.31 -2.85
C PHE A 112 -6.61 2.50 -3.07
N MET A 113 -5.51 3.02 -2.54
CA MET A 113 -4.22 2.34 -2.46
C MET A 113 -3.69 2.46 -1.03
N LEU A 114 -3.40 1.32 -0.42
CA LEU A 114 -2.69 1.29 0.86
C LEU A 114 -1.19 1.22 0.60
N ILE A 115 -0.43 2.10 1.25
CA ILE A 115 1.03 2.10 1.25
C ILE A 115 1.50 1.85 2.68
N THR A 116 2.42 0.93 2.86
CA THR A 116 2.91 0.54 4.18
C THR A 116 4.33 -0.01 4.09
N ASP A 117 5.00 -0.13 5.21
CA ASP A 117 6.24 -0.89 5.39
C ASP A 117 6.04 -2.17 6.23
N ASP A 118 4.77 -2.51 6.57
CA ASP A 118 4.40 -3.75 7.24
C ASP A 118 4.16 -4.87 6.22
N GLY A 119 5.22 -5.64 5.95
CA GLY A 119 5.16 -6.77 5.02
C GLY A 119 4.22 -7.89 5.49
N ALA A 120 4.14 -8.13 6.81
CA ALA A 120 3.29 -9.18 7.36
C ALA A 120 1.81 -8.85 7.18
N PHE A 121 1.43 -7.63 7.52
CA PHE A 121 0.07 -7.14 7.32
C PHE A 121 -0.31 -7.11 5.84
N ALA A 122 0.56 -6.57 4.97
CA ALA A 122 0.30 -6.55 3.53
C ALA A 122 0.15 -7.96 2.94
N HIS A 123 0.98 -8.91 3.34
CA HIS A 123 0.85 -10.32 2.95
C HIS A 123 -0.51 -10.90 3.40
N ASP A 124 -0.94 -10.60 4.63
CA ASP A 124 -2.19 -11.13 5.17
C ASP A 124 -3.41 -10.61 4.38
N ILE A 125 -3.47 -9.30 4.08
CA ILE A 125 -4.59 -8.72 3.31
C ILE A 125 -4.56 -9.04 1.81
N LEU A 126 -3.39 -9.34 1.23
CA LEU A 126 -3.25 -9.63 -0.19
C LEU A 126 -3.33 -11.13 -0.51
N SER A 127 -3.17 -11.98 0.48
CA SER A 127 -3.15 -13.43 0.31
C SER A 127 -4.44 -13.92 -0.36
N PRO A 128 -4.33 -14.65 -1.48
CA PRO A 128 -5.49 -15.23 -2.16
C PRO A 128 -6.34 -16.13 -1.24
N LYS A 129 -5.71 -16.77 -0.25
CA LYS A 129 -6.39 -17.65 0.73
C LYS A 129 -7.34 -16.90 1.67
N LYS A 130 -7.12 -15.61 1.88
CA LYS A 130 -7.98 -14.77 2.75
C LYS A 130 -9.23 -14.26 2.03
N HIS A 131 -9.27 -14.35 0.71
CA HIS A 131 -10.41 -13.94 -0.12
C HIS A 131 -10.96 -12.53 0.20
N ILE A 132 -10.09 -11.61 0.59
CA ILE A 132 -10.49 -10.22 0.86
C ILE A 132 -11.03 -9.61 -0.41
N SER A 133 -12.28 -9.16 -0.33
CA SER A 133 -12.99 -8.57 -1.46
C SER A 133 -12.42 -7.21 -1.82
N LYS A 134 -12.40 -6.92 -3.13
CA LYS A 134 -12.03 -5.63 -3.71
C LYS A 134 -13.20 -5.16 -4.56
N THR A 135 -13.67 -3.96 -4.29
CA THR A 135 -14.77 -3.34 -5.03
C THR A 135 -14.21 -2.34 -6.03
N TYR A 136 -14.69 -2.44 -7.27
CA TYR A 136 -14.36 -1.52 -8.35
C TYR A 136 -15.64 -0.91 -8.91
N ILE A 137 -15.54 0.36 -9.32
CA ILE A 137 -16.52 1.00 -10.18
C ILE A 137 -15.89 1.05 -11.56
N ALA A 138 -16.56 0.46 -12.54
CA ALA A 138 -16.13 0.43 -13.93
C ALA A 138 -17.10 1.29 -14.76
N GLU A 139 -16.56 2.25 -15.47
CA GLU A 139 -17.25 3.00 -16.51
C GLU A 139 -17.02 2.29 -17.84
N LEU A 140 -18.09 2.02 -18.58
CA LEU A 140 -18.10 1.19 -19.78
C LEU A 140 -18.52 2.00 -21.00
N ASP A 141 -17.97 1.66 -22.15
CA ASP A 141 -18.29 2.24 -23.46
C ASP A 141 -19.75 2.03 -23.86
N LYS A 142 -20.39 0.98 -23.36
CA LYS A 142 -21.77 0.60 -23.63
C LYS A 142 -22.39 -0.19 -22.49
N PRO A 143 -23.75 -0.33 -22.46
CA PRO A 143 -24.43 -1.12 -21.45
C PRO A 143 -23.97 -2.57 -21.40
N PHE A 144 -23.66 -3.09 -20.21
CA PHE A 144 -23.46 -4.52 -20.07
C PHE A 144 -24.81 -5.28 -20.13
N PRO A 145 -24.84 -6.49 -20.72
CA PRO A 145 -26.07 -7.27 -20.86
C PRO A 145 -26.56 -7.78 -19.49
N GLU A 146 -27.86 -7.99 -19.35
CA GLU A 146 -28.44 -8.52 -18.09
C GLU A 146 -27.86 -9.86 -17.68
N SER A 147 -27.58 -10.73 -18.66
CA SER A 147 -26.93 -12.02 -18.42
C SER A 147 -25.50 -11.91 -17.84
N ALA A 148 -24.92 -10.71 -17.83
CA ALA A 148 -23.59 -10.49 -17.27
C ALA A 148 -23.54 -10.78 -15.76
N VAL A 149 -24.62 -10.45 -15.03
CA VAL A 149 -24.71 -10.69 -13.58
C VAL A 149 -24.53 -12.17 -13.26
N GLU A 150 -25.25 -13.05 -13.97
CA GLU A 150 -25.10 -14.50 -13.79
C GLU A 150 -23.73 -15.01 -14.25
N LYS A 151 -23.20 -14.48 -15.36
CA LYS A 151 -21.88 -14.87 -15.85
C LYS A 151 -20.78 -14.51 -14.83
N PHE A 152 -20.84 -13.32 -14.23
CA PHE A 152 -19.91 -12.93 -13.15
C PHE A 152 -20.06 -13.83 -11.94
N ALA A 153 -21.29 -14.16 -11.54
CA ALA A 153 -21.57 -15.02 -10.39
C ALA A 153 -21.10 -16.48 -10.58
N ARG A 154 -21.05 -16.97 -11.83
CA ARG A 154 -20.52 -18.30 -12.17
C ARG A 154 -19.01 -18.30 -12.40
N GLY A 155 -18.43 -17.13 -12.62
CA GLY A 155 -17.04 -16.93 -13.06
C GLY A 155 -16.92 -16.80 -14.56
N ILE A 156 -16.21 -15.76 -15.00
CA ILE A 156 -15.94 -15.48 -16.43
C ILE A 156 -14.56 -16.05 -16.79
N GLU A 157 -14.49 -16.65 -17.96
CA GLU A 157 -13.21 -17.09 -18.52
C GLU A 157 -12.43 -15.90 -19.06
N ILE A 158 -11.18 -15.76 -18.65
CA ILE A 158 -10.22 -14.79 -19.13
C ILE A 158 -8.86 -15.48 -19.42
N GLY A 159 -8.51 -15.52 -20.72
CA GLY A 159 -7.21 -16.10 -21.14
C GLY A 159 -7.07 -17.58 -20.83
N GLY A 160 -8.12 -18.36 -21.03
CA GLY A 160 -8.13 -19.80 -20.82
C GLY A 160 -8.38 -20.26 -19.38
N GLU A 161 -8.63 -19.32 -18.45
CA GLU A 161 -8.87 -19.64 -17.06
C GLU A 161 -10.18 -19.02 -16.56
N ILE A 162 -10.99 -19.82 -15.86
CA ILE A 162 -12.20 -19.33 -15.21
C ILE A 162 -11.83 -18.54 -13.95
N CYS A 163 -12.34 -17.31 -13.86
CA CYS A 163 -12.21 -16.49 -12.67
C CYS A 163 -13.06 -17.03 -11.52
N MET A 164 -12.67 -16.70 -10.30
CA MET A 164 -13.56 -16.93 -9.14
C MET A 164 -14.87 -16.15 -9.34
N PRO A 165 -15.99 -16.65 -8.78
CA PRO A 165 -17.25 -15.92 -8.73
C PRO A 165 -17.08 -14.48 -8.27
N ALA A 166 -17.74 -13.56 -8.95
CA ALA A 166 -17.72 -12.13 -8.66
C ALA A 166 -19.15 -11.58 -8.62
N ALA A 167 -19.39 -10.55 -7.81
CA ALA A 167 -20.65 -9.84 -7.84
C ALA A 167 -20.60 -8.69 -8.85
N LEU A 168 -21.67 -8.51 -9.61
CA LEU A 168 -21.86 -7.40 -10.54
C LEU A 168 -23.21 -6.76 -10.27
N SER A 169 -23.25 -5.42 -10.20
CA SER A 169 -24.48 -4.63 -10.17
C SER A 169 -24.32 -3.37 -11.00
N ALA A 170 -25.44 -2.85 -11.52
CA ALA A 170 -25.46 -1.55 -12.16
C ALA A 170 -25.51 -0.43 -11.10
N GLU A 171 -24.77 0.65 -11.33
CA GLU A 171 -24.80 1.88 -10.52
C GLU A 171 -25.65 2.97 -11.21
N ASN A 172 -26.08 2.75 -12.46
CA ASN A 172 -26.96 3.64 -13.22
C ASN A 172 -27.97 2.84 -14.05
N GLU A 173 -29.04 3.49 -14.46
CA GLU A 173 -30.11 2.86 -15.27
C GLU A 173 -29.61 2.40 -16.65
N SER A 174 -28.66 3.12 -17.24
CA SER A 174 -28.07 2.78 -18.54
C SER A 174 -27.14 1.55 -18.50
N ARG A 175 -26.79 1.04 -17.31
CA ARG A 175 -25.83 -0.07 -17.13
C ARG A 175 -24.45 0.18 -17.77
N THR A 176 -24.06 1.44 -17.87
CA THR A 176 -22.73 1.85 -18.32
C THR A 176 -21.80 2.14 -17.15
N LEU A 177 -22.34 2.20 -15.93
CA LEU A 177 -21.57 2.30 -14.69
C LEU A 177 -21.84 1.05 -13.86
N ALA A 178 -20.79 0.27 -13.60
CA ALA A 178 -20.88 -1.04 -12.99
C ALA A 178 -20.09 -1.10 -11.67
N ARG A 179 -20.70 -1.66 -10.62
CA ARG A 179 -20.01 -2.08 -9.40
C ARG A 179 -19.63 -3.54 -9.50
N VAL A 180 -18.34 -3.83 -9.37
CA VAL A 180 -17.79 -5.19 -9.41
C VAL A 180 -17.08 -5.51 -8.11
N VAL A 181 -17.42 -6.66 -7.50
CA VAL A 181 -16.73 -7.15 -6.30
C VAL A 181 -16.04 -8.46 -6.64
N ILE A 182 -14.71 -8.45 -6.56
CA ILE A 182 -13.86 -9.62 -6.82
C ILE A 182 -13.08 -10.03 -5.56
N ARG A 183 -12.69 -11.31 -5.46
CA ARG A 183 -11.91 -11.87 -4.34
C ARG A 183 -10.52 -12.35 -4.77
N GLN A 184 -10.14 -12.09 -6.00
CA GLN A 184 -8.82 -12.41 -6.56
C GLN A 184 -8.27 -11.16 -7.27
N GLY A 185 -7.05 -11.22 -7.82
CA GLY A 185 -6.44 -10.08 -8.51
C GLY A 185 -5.54 -10.57 -9.64
N LYS A 186 -6.15 -11.05 -10.75
CA LYS A 186 -5.41 -11.37 -11.97
C LYS A 186 -5.03 -10.09 -12.71
N TYR A 187 -4.06 -10.17 -13.60
CA TYR A 187 -3.63 -9.05 -14.43
C TYR A 187 -4.79 -8.48 -15.23
N HIS A 188 -5.07 -7.18 -15.05
CA HIS A 188 -6.17 -6.43 -15.66
C HIS A 188 -7.53 -7.13 -15.54
N GLN A 189 -7.81 -7.79 -14.42
CA GLN A 189 -8.93 -8.72 -14.30
C GLN A 189 -10.27 -8.10 -14.64
N VAL A 190 -10.64 -6.99 -14.03
CA VAL A 190 -11.96 -6.34 -14.24
C VAL A 190 -12.12 -5.94 -15.69
N LYS A 191 -11.12 -5.32 -16.31
CA LYS A 191 -11.11 -4.94 -17.72
C LYS A 191 -11.32 -6.14 -18.64
N ARG A 192 -10.57 -7.23 -18.39
CA ARG A 192 -10.68 -8.46 -19.18
C ARG A 192 -12.02 -9.18 -19.01
N MET A 193 -12.62 -9.09 -17.80
CA MET A 193 -13.96 -9.65 -17.57
C MET A 193 -15.01 -8.91 -18.38
N PHE A 194 -14.96 -7.58 -18.46
CA PHE A 194 -15.89 -6.81 -19.33
C PHE A 194 -15.56 -6.99 -20.80
N ALA A 195 -14.31 -7.04 -21.20
CA ALA A 195 -13.92 -7.32 -22.57
C ALA A 195 -14.47 -8.67 -23.08
N ALA A 196 -14.52 -9.71 -22.22
CA ALA A 196 -15.13 -11.00 -22.53
C ALA A 196 -16.66 -10.92 -22.75
N LEU A 197 -17.30 -9.83 -22.32
CA LEU A 197 -18.71 -9.50 -22.63
C LEU A 197 -18.85 -8.53 -23.81
N GLY A 198 -17.74 -8.12 -24.42
CA GLY A 198 -17.68 -7.15 -25.48
C GLY A 198 -17.84 -5.70 -25.03
N CYS A 199 -17.59 -5.36 -23.74
CA CYS A 199 -17.58 -4.00 -23.19
C CYS A 199 -16.14 -3.57 -22.90
N GLU A 200 -15.81 -2.27 -23.08
CA GLU A 200 -14.50 -1.67 -22.78
C GLU A 200 -14.61 -0.59 -21.71
#